data_9d10e37b9a90ecb972cbdc5bee59129b
#
_entry.id   9d10e37b9a90ecb972cbdc5bee59129b
#
_cell.length_a   1.000
_cell.length_b   1.000
_cell.length_c   1.000
_cell.angle_alpha   90.00
_cell.angle_beta   90.00
_cell.angle_gamma   90.00
#
_symmetry.space_group_name_H-M   'P 1'
#
loop_
_entity.id
_entity.type
_entity.pdbx_description
1 polymer ?
#
loop_
_entity_poly.entity_id
_entity_poly.type
_entity_poly.pdbx_seq_one_letter_code
_entity_poly.pdbx_strand_id
1 'polypeptide(L)'
;FDRGVGSIYRYHKLNHSSYRSWRLMLKNICASTEIELSNWIAEKPVKKNQPIAIFSSCQRFGKGQAGRIWHAPKGGVWVSAAINREGSCENNSQLYGLAVALALVERIERIGVNVNIKWPNDLLVDGYHYRAEFTSKDYDASKDADFMPPDL
;
A
#
# COMPACT_ATOMS: atom_id res chain seq x y z
N PHE A 1 -9.14 -7.61 16.30
CA PHE A 1 -8.84 -6.91 15.05
C PHE A 1 -9.67 -5.64 14.98
N ASP A 2 -9.04 -4.51 14.65
CA ASP A 2 -9.73 -3.27 14.36
C ASP A 2 -10.76 -3.51 13.24
N ARG A 3 -11.94 -2.87 13.36
CA ARG A 3 -13.06 -3.13 12.43
C ARG A 3 -12.67 -2.94 10.97
N GLY A 4 -11.79 -1.98 10.67
CA GLY A 4 -11.32 -1.70 9.31
C GLY A 4 -10.53 -2.86 8.68
N VAL A 5 -9.48 -3.32 9.36
CA VAL A 5 -8.61 -4.40 8.85
C VAL A 5 -9.33 -5.74 8.81
N GLY A 6 -10.19 -6.03 9.79
CA GLY A 6 -11.02 -7.22 9.78
C GLY A 6 -12.04 -7.25 8.62
N SER A 7 -12.55 -6.09 8.21
CA SER A 7 -13.46 -5.96 7.07
C SER A 7 -12.76 -6.26 5.74
N ILE A 8 -11.52 -5.81 5.56
CA ILE A 8 -10.69 -6.11 4.37
C ILE A 8 -10.50 -7.62 4.23
N TYR A 9 -10.17 -8.30 5.34
CA TYR A 9 -9.99 -9.76 5.33
C TYR A 9 -11.28 -10.50 4.97
N ARG A 10 -12.41 -10.08 5.57
CA ARG A 10 -13.73 -10.67 5.25
C ARG A 10 -14.10 -10.45 3.80
N TYR A 11 -13.93 -9.25 3.29
CA TYR A 11 -14.22 -8.93 1.90
C TYR A 11 -13.38 -9.80 0.95
N HIS A 12 -12.08 -9.91 1.19
CA HIS A 12 -11.20 -10.76 0.41
C HIS A 12 -11.61 -12.23 0.44
N LYS A 13 -12.00 -12.76 1.61
CA LYS A 13 -12.44 -14.14 1.76
C LYS A 13 -13.78 -14.44 1.07
N LEU A 14 -14.69 -13.48 1.04
CA LEU A 14 -16.01 -13.64 0.45
C LEU A 14 -16.02 -13.47 -1.07
N ASN A 15 -15.09 -12.65 -1.60
CA ASN A 15 -15.04 -12.34 -3.02
C ASN A 15 -13.91 -13.13 -3.74
N HIS A 16 -13.84 -14.43 -3.51
CA HIS A 16 -13.00 -15.35 -4.28
C HIS A 16 -13.53 -15.50 -5.72
N SER A 17 -13.60 -14.40 -6.44
CA SER A 17 -13.78 -14.47 -7.88
C SER A 17 -12.41 -14.62 -8.56
N SER A 18 -12.38 -15.17 -9.74
CA SER A 18 -11.30 -15.60 -10.62
C SER A 18 -10.10 -14.66 -10.84
N TYR A 19 -9.98 -13.60 -10.07
CA TYR A 19 -8.85 -12.68 -10.09
C TYR A 19 -7.74 -13.19 -9.16
N ARG A 20 -6.50 -12.94 -9.54
CA ARG A 20 -5.25 -13.30 -8.86
C ARG A 20 -5.39 -13.31 -7.34
N SER A 21 -5.16 -14.46 -6.72
CA SER A 21 -5.29 -14.61 -5.27
C SER A 21 -4.18 -13.82 -4.57
N TRP A 22 -4.51 -12.67 -4.02
CA TRP A 22 -3.60 -11.89 -3.19
C TRP A 22 -3.22 -12.66 -1.93
N ARG A 23 -1.97 -12.64 -1.58
CA ARG A 23 -1.53 -13.00 -0.22
C ARG A 23 -1.58 -11.75 0.64
N LEU A 24 -2.38 -11.79 1.70
CA LEU A 24 -2.57 -10.65 2.59
C LEU A 24 -1.97 -10.91 3.97
N MET A 25 -1.25 -9.92 4.49
CA MET A 25 -0.82 -9.86 5.89
C MET A 25 -1.52 -8.69 6.57
N LEU A 26 -2.12 -8.95 7.74
CA LEU A 26 -2.86 -7.95 8.51
C LEU A 26 -2.18 -7.75 9.85
N LYS A 27 -1.81 -6.52 10.17
CA LYS A 27 -1.19 -6.14 11.44
C LYS A 27 -2.01 -5.04 12.12
N ASN A 28 -2.20 -5.14 13.42
CA ASN A 28 -2.80 -4.05 14.19
C ASN A 28 -1.84 -2.86 14.30
N ILE A 29 -0.58 -3.15 14.55
CA ILE A 29 0.50 -2.18 14.67
C ILE A 29 1.74 -2.77 14.02
N CYS A 30 2.48 -1.97 13.27
CA CYS A 30 3.80 -2.33 12.75
C CYS A 30 4.77 -1.14 12.82
N ALA A 31 6.03 -1.37 12.52
CA ALA A 31 7.00 -0.30 12.37
C ALA A 31 6.64 0.55 11.12
N SER A 32 6.61 -0.08 9.97
CA SER A 32 6.16 0.47 8.69
C SER A 32 5.68 -0.69 7.82
N THR A 33 4.60 -0.50 7.08
CA THR A 33 4.11 -1.51 6.13
C THR A 33 5.12 -1.76 5.00
N GLU A 34 5.91 -0.75 4.64
CA GLU A 34 6.98 -0.87 3.64
C GLU A 34 8.12 -1.78 4.14
N ILE A 35 8.58 -1.58 5.38
CA ILE A 35 9.63 -2.42 6.01
C ILE A 35 9.14 -3.86 6.11
N GLU A 36 7.91 -4.06 6.60
CA GLU A 36 7.32 -5.39 6.72
C GLU A 36 7.20 -6.10 5.36
N LEU A 37 6.84 -5.33 4.32
CA LEU A 37 6.74 -5.86 2.97
C LEU A 37 8.11 -6.25 2.42
N SER A 38 9.14 -5.41 2.61
CA SER A 38 10.51 -5.70 2.19
C SER A 38 11.04 -6.97 2.85
N ASN A 39 10.86 -7.11 4.17
CA ASN A 39 11.23 -8.32 4.89
C ASN A 39 10.50 -9.56 4.36
N TRP A 40 9.20 -9.43 4.09
CA TRP A 40 8.42 -10.54 3.54
C TRP A 40 8.88 -10.96 2.14
N ILE A 41 9.25 -10.00 1.29
CA ILE A 41 9.77 -10.29 -0.06
C ILE A 41 11.14 -10.99 0.04
N ALA A 42 12.00 -10.55 0.96
CA ALA A 42 13.30 -11.18 1.18
C ALA A 42 13.18 -12.65 1.61
N GLU A 43 12.21 -12.95 2.51
CA GLU A 43 11.96 -14.34 2.93
C GLU A 43 11.26 -15.17 1.84
N LYS A 44 10.28 -14.59 1.14
CA LYS A 44 9.42 -15.29 0.18
C LYS A 44 9.13 -14.40 -1.01
N PRO A 45 9.92 -14.49 -2.08
CA PRO A 45 9.74 -13.67 -3.27
C PRO A 45 8.33 -13.68 -3.84
N VAL A 46 7.93 -12.58 -4.45
CA VAL A 46 6.61 -12.42 -5.06
C VAL A 46 6.51 -13.33 -6.28
N LYS A 47 5.52 -14.22 -6.28
CA LYS A 47 5.25 -15.10 -7.43
C LYS A 47 4.53 -14.31 -8.53
N LYS A 48 4.79 -14.69 -9.80
CA LYS A 48 4.24 -14.06 -11.00
C LYS A 48 2.73 -13.77 -10.95
N ASN A 49 1.94 -14.70 -10.39
CA ASN A 49 0.48 -14.62 -10.35
C ASN A 49 -0.08 -14.46 -8.94
N GLN A 50 0.74 -14.11 -7.98
CA GLN A 50 0.32 -14.01 -6.58
C GLN A 50 0.89 -12.76 -5.92
N PRO A 51 0.29 -11.59 -6.18
CA PRO A 51 0.67 -10.35 -5.53
C PRO A 51 0.49 -10.45 -4.02
N ILE A 52 1.25 -9.66 -3.29
CA ILE A 52 1.20 -9.61 -1.82
C ILE A 52 0.88 -8.20 -1.36
N ALA A 53 0.17 -8.08 -0.24
CA ALA A 53 -0.09 -6.79 0.39
C ALA A 53 -0.12 -6.91 1.92
N ILE A 54 0.41 -5.89 2.57
CA ILE A 54 0.38 -5.74 4.02
C ILE A 54 -0.50 -4.55 4.37
N PHE A 55 -1.41 -4.78 5.28
CA PHE A 55 -2.28 -3.75 5.87
C PHE A 55 -1.96 -3.58 7.34
N SER A 56 -1.96 -2.34 7.81
CA SER A 56 -1.85 -2.04 9.23
C SER A 56 -2.85 -0.96 9.65
N SER A 57 -3.32 -1.02 10.88
CA SER A 57 -4.17 0.01 11.48
C SER A 57 -3.37 1.19 12.01
N CYS A 58 -2.07 1.01 12.23
CA CYS A 58 -1.17 2.04 12.77
C CYS A 58 0.28 1.72 12.41
N GLN A 59 1.07 2.75 12.12
CA GLN A 59 2.52 2.62 11.94
C GLN A 59 3.25 3.51 12.96
N ARG A 60 4.30 2.98 13.59
CA ARG A 60 5.10 3.71 14.56
C ARG A 60 6.19 4.56 13.91
N PHE A 61 6.73 4.11 12.80
CA PHE A 61 7.87 4.69 12.09
C PHE A 61 7.60 4.84 10.61
N GLY A 62 6.42 5.39 10.27
CA GLY A 62 6.10 5.73 8.89
C GLY A 62 7.13 6.73 8.34
N LYS A 63 7.69 6.45 7.17
CA LYS A 63 8.65 7.33 6.49
C LYS A 63 8.04 7.86 5.21
N GLY A 64 8.15 9.16 5.00
CA GLY A 64 7.88 9.83 3.74
C GLY A 64 9.17 10.04 2.94
N GLN A 65 9.04 10.65 1.78
CA GLN A 65 10.18 11.03 0.95
C GLN A 65 11.13 11.98 1.70
N ALA A 66 12.42 11.92 1.37
CA ALA A 66 13.47 12.74 1.97
C ALA A 66 13.58 12.60 3.51
N GLY A 67 13.28 11.41 4.06
CA GLY A 67 13.43 11.13 5.48
C GLY A 67 12.38 11.77 6.38
N ARG A 68 11.33 12.35 5.84
CA ARG A 68 10.24 12.93 6.65
C ARG A 68 9.55 11.85 7.46
N ILE A 69 9.27 12.16 8.73
CA ILE A 69 8.49 11.28 9.59
C ILE A 69 7.02 11.39 9.16
N TRP A 70 6.39 10.25 8.95
CA TRP A 70 5.00 10.16 8.59
C TRP A 70 4.15 9.73 9.79
N HIS A 71 3.25 10.60 10.20
CA HIS A 71 2.33 10.28 11.28
C HIS A 71 1.21 9.37 10.80
N ALA A 72 1.19 8.13 11.30
CA ALA A 72 0.28 7.06 10.87
C ALA A 72 -0.52 6.47 12.04
N PRO A 73 -1.44 7.27 12.64
CA PRO A 73 -2.24 6.85 13.80
C PRO A 73 -3.29 5.80 13.43
N LYS A 74 -3.93 5.24 14.45
CA LYS A 74 -5.13 4.41 14.26
C LYS A 74 -6.24 5.20 13.58
N GLY A 75 -7.00 4.50 12.72
CA GLY A 75 -8.11 5.08 11.95
C GLY A 75 -7.79 5.25 10.47
N GLY A 76 -6.52 5.29 10.09
CA GLY A 76 -6.09 5.21 8.71
C GLY A 76 -6.02 3.78 8.16
N VAL A 77 -5.93 3.64 6.85
CA VAL A 77 -5.62 2.40 6.15
C VAL A 77 -4.20 2.51 5.60
N TRP A 78 -3.28 1.89 6.28
CA TRP A 78 -1.87 1.87 5.90
C TRP A 78 -1.59 0.59 5.13
N VAL A 79 -1.15 0.71 3.88
CA VAL A 79 -0.96 -0.45 3.00
C VAL A 79 0.30 -0.31 2.18
N SER A 80 1.02 -1.40 2.07
CA SER A 80 2.08 -1.59 1.07
C SER A 80 1.81 -2.87 0.30
N ALA A 81 2.02 -2.84 -1.01
CA ALA A 81 1.74 -3.97 -1.89
C ALA A 81 2.87 -4.17 -2.89
N ALA A 82 3.15 -5.42 -3.21
CA ALA A 82 4.09 -5.79 -4.25
C ALA A 82 3.42 -6.69 -5.29
N ILE A 83 3.62 -6.31 -6.55
CA ILE A 83 3.11 -6.98 -7.73
C ILE A 83 4.31 -7.36 -8.59
N ASN A 84 4.39 -8.63 -8.99
CA ASN A 84 5.41 -9.02 -9.95
C ASN A 84 5.09 -8.41 -11.33
N ARG A 85 6.04 -7.68 -11.86
CA ARG A 85 5.94 -7.00 -13.14
C ARG A 85 6.56 -7.84 -14.26
N GLU A 86 5.82 -8.02 -15.34
CA GLU A 86 6.34 -8.61 -16.58
C GLU A 86 6.72 -7.48 -17.54
N GLY A 87 7.94 -7.52 -18.06
CA GLY A 87 8.42 -6.59 -19.09
C GLY A 87 9.17 -5.37 -18.59
N SER A 88 10.05 -4.87 -19.43
CA SER A 88 10.91 -3.70 -19.22
C SER A 88 10.17 -2.39 -19.49
N CYS A 89 9.29 -1.98 -18.60
CA CYS A 89 8.77 -0.61 -18.60
C CYS A 89 9.54 0.23 -17.58
N GLU A 90 10.78 0.53 -17.85
CA GLU A 90 11.70 1.17 -16.89
C GLU A 90 11.34 2.60 -16.48
N ASN A 91 10.42 3.27 -17.18
CA ASN A 91 10.21 4.71 -16.99
C ASN A 91 8.83 5.15 -16.48
N ASN A 92 7.95 4.23 -16.03
CA ASN A 92 6.56 4.59 -15.74
C ASN A 92 6.13 4.38 -14.27
N SER A 93 7.06 4.44 -13.31
CA SER A 93 6.70 4.28 -11.89
C SER A 93 5.66 5.31 -11.42
N GLN A 94 5.69 6.53 -11.95
CA GLN A 94 4.72 7.59 -11.63
C GLN A 94 3.29 7.24 -12.10
N LEU A 95 3.13 6.49 -13.18
CA LEU A 95 1.83 6.08 -13.69
C LEU A 95 1.12 5.06 -12.78
N TYR A 96 1.87 4.28 -12.01
CA TYR A 96 1.25 3.34 -11.06
C TYR A 96 0.53 4.08 -9.93
N GLY A 97 1.09 5.16 -9.42
CA GLY A 97 0.44 6.01 -8.43
C GLY A 97 -0.88 6.56 -8.95
N LEU A 98 -0.87 7.08 -10.19
CA LEU A 98 -2.07 7.60 -10.84
C LEU A 98 -3.11 6.50 -11.10
N ALA A 99 -2.70 5.32 -11.56
CA ALA A 99 -3.60 4.19 -11.80
C ALA A 99 -4.30 3.73 -10.51
N VAL A 100 -3.55 3.66 -9.39
CA VAL A 100 -4.13 3.36 -8.08
C VAL A 100 -5.08 4.46 -7.62
N ALA A 101 -4.70 5.73 -7.81
CA ALA A 101 -5.55 6.87 -7.47
C ALA A 101 -6.87 6.82 -8.24
N LEU A 102 -6.85 6.61 -9.55
CA LEU A 102 -8.04 6.47 -10.39
C LEU A 102 -8.95 5.33 -9.95
N ALA A 103 -8.37 4.15 -9.68
CA ALA A 103 -9.14 3.00 -9.21
C ALA A 103 -9.82 3.27 -7.86
N LEU A 104 -9.18 4.03 -6.99
CA LEU A 104 -9.76 4.43 -5.70
C LEU A 104 -10.85 5.50 -5.88
N VAL A 105 -10.64 6.50 -6.73
CA VAL A 105 -11.66 7.50 -7.08
C VAL A 105 -12.93 6.81 -7.55
N GLU A 106 -12.84 5.96 -8.58
CA GLU A 106 -13.99 5.20 -9.08
C GLU A 106 -14.71 4.42 -7.97
N ARG A 107 -13.96 3.84 -7.04
CA ARG A 107 -14.55 3.04 -5.97
C ARG A 107 -15.20 3.89 -4.91
N ILE A 108 -14.63 5.03 -4.57
CA ILE A 108 -15.15 5.97 -3.56
C ILE A 108 -16.38 6.70 -4.11
N GLU A 109 -16.37 7.12 -5.38
CA GLU A 109 -17.52 7.77 -6.02
C GLU A 109 -18.75 6.85 -6.09
N ARG A 110 -18.57 5.54 -6.23
CA ARG A 110 -19.69 4.58 -6.20
C ARG A 110 -20.42 4.53 -4.86
N ILE A 111 -19.83 5.02 -3.79
CA ILE A 111 -20.48 5.15 -2.48
C ILE A 111 -20.99 6.57 -2.22
N GLY A 112 -21.03 7.43 -3.25
CA GLY A 112 -21.61 8.76 -3.20
C GLY A 112 -20.69 9.86 -2.67
N VAL A 113 -19.38 9.62 -2.64
CA VAL A 113 -18.38 10.61 -2.19
C VAL A 113 -17.63 11.17 -3.38
N ASN A 114 -17.68 12.51 -3.58
CA ASN A 114 -16.92 13.18 -4.63
C ASN A 114 -15.45 13.25 -4.28
N VAL A 115 -14.59 12.79 -5.20
CA VAL A 115 -13.15 12.74 -5.00
C VAL A 115 -12.42 13.38 -6.16
N ASN A 116 -11.47 14.25 -5.85
CA ASN A 116 -10.58 14.87 -6.82
C ASN A 116 -9.15 14.35 -6.67
N ILE A 117 -8.44 14.18 -7.78
CA ILE A 117 -7.02 13.86 -7.75
C ILE A 117 -6.23 15.16 -7.74
N LYS A 118 -5.44 15.34 -6.68
CA LYS A 118 -4.40 16.36 -6.65
C LYS A 118 -3.10 15.74 -7.10
N TRP A 119 -2.67 16.16 -8.28
CA TRP A 119 -1.42 15.67 -8.86
C TRP A 119 -0.23 15.84 -7.91
N PRO A 120 0.71 14.87 -7.82
CA PRO A 120 0.70 13.62 -8.61
C PRO A 120 0.01 12.44 -7.90
N ASN A 121 -0.28 12.47 -6.61
CA ASN A 121 -0.56 11.28 -5.82
C ASN A 121 -1.44 11.49 -4.59
N ASP A 122 -2.16 12.60 -4.52
CA ASP A 122 -3.09 12.90 -3.41
C ASP A 122 -4.55 12.76 -3.88
N LEU A 123 -5.45 12.34 -2.98
CA LEU A 123 -6.89 12.41 -3.17
C LEU A 123 -7.49 13.48 -2.24
N LEU A 124 -8.41 14.27 -2.78
CA LEU A 124 -9.15 15.30 -2.06
C LEU A 124 -10.64 14.96 -2.05
N VAL A 125 -11.28 15.04 -0.90
CA VAL A 125 -12.72 14.84 -0.73
C VAL A 125 -13.33 16.16 -0.25
N ASP A 126 -14.33 16.68 -0.98
CA ASP A 126 -15.10 17.90 -0.66
C ASP A 126 -14.24 19.11 -0.25
N GLY A 127 -13.09 19.31 -0.91
CA GLY A 127 -12.14 20.37 -0.60
C GLY A 127 -11.34 20.19 0.70
N TYR A 128 -11.62 19.16 1.48
CA TYR A 128 -10.81 18.76 2.61
C TYR A 128 -9.71 17.79 2.16
N HIS A 129 -8.50 18.02 2.66
CA HIS A 129 -7.37 17.14 2.40
C HIS A 129 -7.55 15.80 3.15
N TYR A 130 -8.31 14.87 2.59
CA TYR A 130 -8.13 13.47 2.95
C TYR A 130 -6.91 12.97 2.19
N ARG A 131 -5.81 12.83 2.90
CA ARG A 131 -4.54 12.51 2.30
C ARG A 131 -4.43 11.01 2.07
N ALA A 132 -4.74 10.54 0.88
CA ALA A 132 -4.24 9.28 0.39
C ALA A 132 -2.98 9.59 -0.44
N GLU A 133 -1.82 9.27 0.07
CA GLU A 133 -0.56 9.42 -0.66
C GLU A 133 -0.16 8.06 -1.24
N PHE A 134 0.13 8.04 -2.53
CA PHE A 134 0.58 6.85 -3.24
C PHE A 134 2.03 7.06 -3.66
N THR A 135 2.90 6.23 -3.17
CA THR A 135 4.28 6.17 -3.63
C THR A 135 4.51 4.83 -4.30
N SER A 136 5.08 4.84 -5.50
CA SER A 136 5.62 3.64 -6.13
C SER A 136 7.13 3.64 -5.99
N LYS A 137 7.69 2.50 -5.65
CA LYS A 137 9.12 2.27 -5.56
C LYS A 137 9.44 0.96 -6.27
N ASP A 138 10.43 0.99 -7.14
CA ASP A 138 11.00 -0.23 -7.67
C ASP A 138 11.85 -0.89 -6.57
N TYR A 139 11.54 -2.13 -6.24
CA TYR A 139 12.29 -2.89 -5.24
C TYR A 139 13.50 -3.54 -5.91
N ASP A 140 14.68 -3.16 -5.49
CA ASP A 140 15.94 -3.78 -5.87
C ASP A 140 16.54 -4.49 -4.65
N ALA A 141 16.43 -5.82 -4.63
CA ALA A 141 16.90 -6.64 -3.53
C ALA A 141 18.40 -6.46 -3.22
N SER A 142 19.20 -5.99 -4.18
CA SER A 142 20.63 -5.75 -3.99
C SER A 142 20.94 -4.44 -3.26
N LYS A 143 20.04 -3.46 -3.35
CA LYS A 143 20.22 -2.12 -2.76
C LYS A 143 19.46 -1.91 -1.46
N ASP A 144 18.36 -2.66 -1.27
CA ASP A 144 17.50 -2.54 -0.10
C ASP A 144 17.88 -3.52 1.04
N ALA A 145 18.93 -4.34 0.85
CA ALA A 145 19.41 -5.29 1.87
C ALA A 145 20.08 -4.61 3.09
N ASP A 146 20.54 -3.38 2.95
CA ASP A 146 21.22 -2.64 4.03
C ASP A 146 20.27 -1.91 4.99
N PHE A 147 18.96 -2.05 4.81
CA PHE A 147 17.98 -1.44 5.69
C PHE A 147 17.61 -2.37 6.86
N MET A 148 18.56 -2.65 7.73
CA MET A 148 18.24 -3.18 9.05
C MET A 148 17.72 -2.06 9.94
N PRO A 149 16.53 -2.20 10.57
CA PRO A 149 16.15 -1.29 11.64
C PRO A 149 17.15 -1.43 12.78
N PRO A 150 17.50 -0.33 13.48
CA PRO A 150 18.27 -0.45 14.70
C PRO A 150 17.52 -1.39 15.66
N ASP A 151 18.26 -2.26 16.32
CA ASP A 151 17.75 -3.24 17.27
C ASP A 151 16.72 -2.63 18.23
N LEU A 152 15.56 -3.27 18.32
CA LEU A 152 14.53 -2.98 19.30
C LEU A 152 14.89 -3.60 20.65
#